data_572319c47af8d7dfd765c094c247956f
#
_entry.id   572319c47af8d7dfd765c094c247956f
#
_cell.length_a   1.000
_cell.length_b   1.000
_cell.length_c   1.000
_cell.angle_alpha   90.00
_cell.angle_beta   90.00
_cell.angle_gamma   90.00
#
_symmetry.space_group_name_H-M   'P 1'
#
loop_
_entity.id
_entity.type
_entity.pdbx_description
1 polymer ?
#
loop_
_entity_poly.entity_id
_entity_poly.type
_entity_poly.pdbx_seq_one_letter_code
_entity_poly.pdbx_strand_id
1 'polypeptide(L)'
;TLHTFKMAGIVKDADLVVSVPKLKTHGLTKYTGALKNTLGVIPAKGKKDVHVQAPKPSAFAQALLDIYEEVKPHLTVMDAIVGMEGNGPNAGDPRKVGLIIAGRDGVALDVVASKIIGYEPMSIPTTRYAWERGLGVGELSKIRVLGAEIQEVAIPDFKRSSSLAKDFALNFLPGAVFAKLFDISTTATSSVCESNCTRCYACVKNCPVGAMSTVEGRVVVDKEKCIGCYCCDEVCDYKAIEMKRSTMGEVFVGIAKFLRIEKT
;
A
#
# COMPACT_ATOMS: atom_id res chain seq x y z
N THR A 1 14.89 2.65 8.84
CA THR A 1 14.13 3.87 8.45
C THR A 1 13.44 4.48 9.66
N LEU A 2 12.75 3.66 10.46
CA LEU A 2 12.21 4.09 11.75
C LEU A 2 13.32 4.10 12.80
N HIS A 3 13.46 5.21 13.53
CA HIS A 3 14.40 5.28 14.65
C HIS A 3 13.83 4.56 15.88
N THR A 4 12.54 4.74 16.13
CA THR A 4 11.80 4.11 17.23
C THR A 4 10.33 4.00 16.88
N PHE A 5 9.68 2.95 17.34
CA PHE A 5 8.23 2.82 17.27
C PHE A 5 7.70 2.05 18.49
N LYS A 6 6.43 2.26 18.80
CA LYS A 6 5.75 1.56 19.90
C LYS A 6 4.97 0.39 19.33
N MET A 7 5.14 -0.77 19.89
CA MET A 7 4.41 -1.98 19.55
C MET A 7 3.51 -2.41 20.72
N ALA A 8 2.39 -3.05 20.45
CA ALA A 8 1.54 -3.62 21.48
C ALA A 8 2.30 -4.71 22.26
N GLY A 9 2.39 -4.60 23.57
CA GLY A 9 3.18 -5.50 24.44
C GLY A 9 2.81 -6.97 24.26
N ILE A 10 1.52 -7.27 24.10
CA ILE A 10 1.05 -8.64 23.88
C ILE A 10 1.70 -9.34 22.67
N VAL A 11 2.12 -8.59 21.65
CA VAL A 11 2.81 -9.17 20.49
C VAL A 11 4.22 -9.60 20.84
N LYS A 12 4.89 -8.81 21.69
CA LYS A 12 6.25 -9.11 22.17
C LYS A 12 6.26 -10.30 23.15
N ASP A 13 5.21 -10.43 23.95
CA ASP A 13 5.10 -11.46 24.98
C ASP A 13 4.54 -12.79 24.43
N ALA A 14 4.09 -12.82 23.19
CA ALA A 14 3.49 -14.00 22.58
C ALA A 14 4.55 -15.01 22.11
N ASP A 15 4.36 -16.29 22.46
CA ASP A 15 5.19 -17.40 21.96
C ASP A 15 4.99 -17.66 20.47
N LEU A 16 3.81 -17.35 19.93
CA LEU A 16 3.44 -17.55 18.54
C LEU A 16 2.64 -16.37 18.01
N VAL A 17 3.09 -15.78 16.92
CA VAL A 17 2.36 -14.73 16.20
C VAL A 17 1.85 -15.28 14.88
N VAL A 18 0.53 -15.30 14.71
CA VAL A 18 -0.14 -15.64 13.45
C VAL A 18 -0.73 -14.37 12.85
N SER A 19 -0.30 -14.02 11.64
CA SER A 19 -0.81 -12.87 10.91
C SER A 19 -1.94 -13.29 9.97
N VAL A 20 -3.07 -12.57 9.99
CA VAL A 20 -4.23 -12.85 9.13
C VAL A 20 -4.55 -11.62 8.28
N PRO A 21 -3.77 -11.37 7.20
CA PRO A 21 -4.01 -10.25 6.31
C PRO A 21 -5.19 -10.48 5.37
N LYS A 22 -5.79 -9.39 4.92
CA LYS A 22 -6.75 -9.36 3.81
C LYS A 22 -6.03 -9.00 2.51
N LEU A 23 -6.30 -9.75 1.44
CA LEU A 23 -5.80 -9.43 0.09
C LEU A 23 -6.45 -8.14 -0.40
N LYS A 24 -5.67 -7.08 -0.64
CA LYS A 24 -6.21 -5.83 -1.18
C LYS A 24 -5.17 -4.96 -1.88
N THR A 25 -5.64 -4.15 -2.82
CA THR A 25 -4.88 -3.05 -3.40
C THR A 25 -4.69 -1.91 -2.40
N HIS A 26 -3.75 -1.02 -2.68
CA HIS A 26 -3.46 0.13 -1.84
C HIS A 26 -2.87 1.29 -2.65
N GLY A 27 -3.40 2.51 -2.44
CA GLY A 27 -2.94 3.69 -3.15
C GLY A 27 -1.46 4.03 -2.93
N LEU A 28 -0.94 3.90 -1.70
CA LEU A 28 0.45 4.25 -1.37
C LEU A 28 1.44 3.11 -1.64
N THR A 29 1.11 1.89 -1.22
CA THR A 29 2.01 0.72 -1.32
C THR A 29 1.66 -0.23 -2.46
N LYS A 30 0.69 0.13 -3.34
CA LYS A 30 0.16 -0.67 -4.43
C LYS A 30 -0.68 -1.87 -3.98
N TYR A 31 -0.21 -2.58 -2.98
CA TYR A 31 -0.72 -3.83 -2.47
C TYR A 31 -0.59 -3.89 -0.95
N THR A 32 -1.49 -4.59 -0.31
CA THR A 32 -1.47 -4.91 1.11
C THR A 32 -1.61 -6.41 1.28
N GLY A 33 -0.64 -7.02 1.95
CA GLY A 33 -0.60 -8.43 2.27
C GLY A 33 0.09 -8.67 3.60
N ALA A 34 0.92 -9.70 3.67
CA ALA A 34 1.63 -10.13 4.88
C ALA A 34 2.51 -9.04 5.49
N LEU A 35 3.33 -8.41 4.64
CA LEU A 35 4.31 -7.40 5.10
C LEU A 35 3.63 -6.18 5.70
N LYS A 36 2.66 -5.59 5.02
CA LYS A 36 1.96 -4.39 5.51
C LYS A 36 1.01 -4.69 6.68
N ASN A 37 0.52 -5.92 6.83
CA ASN A 37 -0.40 -6.26 7.92
C ASN A 37 0.23 -6.06 9.30
N THR A 38 1.55 -6.20 9.42
CA THR A 38 2.28 -5.99 10.67
C THR A 38 2.20 -4.55 11.19
N LEU A 39 1.86 -3.56 10.36
CA LEU A 39 1.50 -2.22 10.85
C LEU A 39 0.35 -2.26 11.87
N GLY A 40 -0.45 -3.32 11.88
CA GLY A 40 -1.54 -3.54 12.81
C GLY A 40 -1.10 -3.64 14.28
N VAL A 41 0.15 -4.05 14.54
CA VAL A 41 0.69 -4.16 15.92
C VAL A 41 1.03 -2.81 16.54
N ILE A 42 1.08 -1.75 15.72
CA ILE A 42 1.31 -0.38 16.19
C ILE A 42 -0.01 0.17 16.76
N PRO A 43 -0.03 0.65 18.02
CA PRO A 43 -1.20 1.31 18.59
C PRO A 43 -1.68 2.48 17.72
N ALA A 44 -2.98 2.74 17.70
CA ALA A 44 -3.62 3.68 16.75
C ALA A 44 -2.93 5.05 16.63
N LYS A 45 -2.49 5.64 17.76
CA LYS A 45 -1.76 6.93 17.76
C LYS A 45 -0.39 6.80 17.08
N GLY A 46 0.33 5.70 17.30
CA GLY A 46 1.66 5.46 16.72
C GLY A 46 1.65 5.23 15.20
N LYS A 47 0.53 4.77 14.60
CA LYS A 47 0.43 4.63 13.14
C LYS A 47 0.62 5.97 12.42
N LYS A 48 0.10 7.06 13.01
CA LYS A 48 0.30 8.41 12.46
C LYS A 48 1.77 8.82 12.51
N ASP A 49 2.46 8.45 13.58
CA ASP A 49 3.88 8.76 13.75
C ASP A 49 4.75 8.06 12.68
N VAL A 50 4.38 6.81 12.30
CA VAL A 50 5.05 6.10 11.18
C VAL A 50 4.90 6.86 9.86
N HIS A 51 3.72 7.37 9.56
CA HIS A 51 3.50 8.17 8.34
C HIS A 51 4.26 9.50 8.37
N VAL A 52 4.39 10.13 9.55
CA VAL A 52 5.15 11.39 9.69
C VAL A 52 6.64 11.14 9.54
N GLN A 53 7.18 10.07 10.13
CA GLN A 53 8.60 9.71 10.03
C GLN A 53 8.98 9.26 8.62
N ALA A 54 8.04 8.66 7.88
CA ALA A 54 8.27 8.11 6.55
C ALA A 54 7.20 8.58 5.55
N PRO A 55 7.15 9.88 5.20
CA PRO A 55 6.07 10.45 4.39
C PRO A 55 6.13 10.04 2.91
N LYS A 56 7.31 9.65 2.41
CA LYS A 56 7.49 9.23 1.02
C LYS A 56 7.15 7.76 0.84
N PRO A 57 6.55 7.33 -0.29
CA PRO A 57 6.17 5.93 -0.53
C PRO A 57 7.32 4.93 -0.34
N SER A 58 8.53 5.25 -0.81
CA SER A 58 9.71 4.42 -0.63
C SER A 58 10.14 4.31 0.85
N ALA A 59 10.18 5.44 1.57
CA ALA A 59 10.49 5.48 2.99
C ALA A 59 9.41 4.76 3.81
N PHE A 60 8.13 4.91 3.46
CA PHE A 60 7.04 4.22 4.13
C PHE A 60 7.12 2.70 3.94
N ALA A 61 7.46 2.23 2.73
CA ALA A 61 7.70 0.82 2.50
C ALA A 61 8.82 0.28 3.38
N GLN A 62 9.94 1.00 3.50
CA GLN A 62 11.05 0.63 4.39
C GLN A 62 10.63 0.64 5.86
N ALA A 63 9.84 1.62 6.29
CA ALA A 63 9.32 1.69 7.66
C ALA A 63 8.40 0.50 8.00
N LEU A 64 7.59 0.04 7.05
CA LEU A 64 6.79 -1.18 7.21
C LEU A 64 7.67 -2.42 7.41
N LEU A 65 8.81 -2.47 6.74
CA LEU A 65 9.75 -3.59 6.86
C LEU A 65 10.50 -3.57 8.19
N ASP A 66 10.81 -2.40 8.74
CA ASP A 66 11.38 -2.28 10.08
C ASP A 66 10.42 -2.89 11.13
N ILE A 67 9.10 -2.66 10.97
CA ILE A 67 8.08 -3.26 11.82
C ILE A 67 7.95 -4.76 11.55
N TYR A 68 7.95 -5.19 10.30
CA TYR A 68 7.84 -6.61 9.92
C TYR A 68 9.00 -7.43 10.46
N GLU A 69 10.22 -6.90 10.40
CA GLU A 69 11.44 -7.55 10.89
C GLU A 69 11.40 -7.77 12.40
N GLU A 70 10.85 -6.80 13.16
CA GLU A 70 10.68 -6.93 14.60
C GLU A 70 9.58 -7.93 14.99
N VAL A 71 8.45 -7.94 14.28
CA VAL A 71 7.32 -8.84 14.56
C VAL A 71 7.58 -10.24 14.04
N LYS A 72 8.06 -10.36 12.81
CA LYS A 72 8.37 -11.59 12.07
C LYS A 72 7.38 -12.73 12.35
N PRO A 73 6.13 -12.64 11.86
CA PRO A 73 5.09 -13.63 12.14
C PRO A 73 5.54 -15.06 11.83
N HIS A 74 5.23 -16.01 12.71
CA HIS A 74 5.56 -17.43 12.54
C HIS A 74 4.74 -18.10 11.45
N LEU A 75 3.52 -17.60 11.23
CA LEU A 75 2.61 -18.05 10.18
C LEU A 75 1.81 -16.86 9.69
N THR A 76 1.59 -16.81 8.40
CA THR A 76 0.62 -15.89 7.79
C THR A 76 -0.45 -16.69 7.07
N VAL A 77 -1.72 -16.35 7.32
CA VAL A 77 -2.89 -16.93 6.66
C VAL A 77 -3.68 -15.79 6.04
N MET A 78 -3.55 -15.60 4.74
CA MET A 78 -4.21 -14.51 4.02
C MET A 78 -5.64 -14.91 3.62
N ASP A 79 -6.59 -14.09 4.05
CA ASP A 79 -7.95 -14.14 3.52
C ASP A 79 -7.98 -13.48 2.13
N ALA A 80 -8.07 -14.30 1.12
CA ALA A 80 -8.27 -13.93 -0.28
C ALA A 80 -9.59 -14.53 -0.82
N ILE A 81 -10.59 -14.83 0.02
CA ILE A 81 -11.91 -15.33 -0.44
C ILE A 81 -12.60 -14.21 -1.21
N VAL A 82 -12.70 -13.04 -0.59
CA VAL A 82 -13.12 -11.80 -1.26
C VAL A 82 -12.04 -10.76 -1.04
N GLY A 83 -11.27 -10.46 -2.06
CA GLY A 83 -10.26 -9.40 -2.03
C GLY A 83 -10.87 -8.03 -2.31
N MET A 84 -10.04 -6.98 -2.25
CA MET A 84 -10.41 -5.63 -2.67
C MET A 84 -9.54 -5.21 -3.85
N GLU A 85 -10.17 -4.85 -4.96
CA GLU A 85 -9.51 -4.33 -6.16
C GLU A 85 -9.72 -2.82 -6.32
N GLY A 86 -9.03 -2.17 -7.25
CA GLY A 86 -9.17 -0.74 -7.56
C GLY A 86 -8.48 0.15 -6.52
N ASN A 87 -9.11 1.24 -6.11
CA ASN A 87 -8.52 2.26 -5.26
C ASN A 87 -8.60 1.92 -3.77
N GLY A 88 -8.02 0.77 -3.37
CA GLY A 88 -7.85 0.46 -1.95
C GLY A 88 -6.94 1.45 -1.21
N PRO A 89 -6.94 1.44 0.13
CA PRO A 89 -7.33 0.30 0.98
C PRO A 89 -8.79 0.27 1.42
N ASN A 90 -9.59 1.32 1.18
CA ASN A 90 -10.95 1.45 1.67
C ASN A 90 -11.96 1.76 0.54
N ALA A 91 -11.56 2.55 -0.45
CA ALA A 91 -12.40 3.00 -1.55
C ALA A 91 -12.43 2.02 -2.76
N GLY A 92 -11.81 0.85 -2.63
CA GLY A 92 -11.84 -0.18 -3.65
C GLY A 92 -13.15 -0.97 -3.71
N ASP A 93 -13.25 -1.85 -4.69
CA ASP A 93 -14.40 -2.70 -4.93
C ASP A 93 -14.12 -4.13 -4.44
N PRO A 94 -15.13 -4.85 -3.89
CA PRO A 94 -14.95 -6.24 -3.55
C PRO A 94 -14.79 -7.09 -4.81
N ARG A 95 -13.83 -8.02 -4.79
CA ARG A 95 -13.57 -8.97 -5.87
C ARG A 95 -13.50 -10.38 -5.31
N LYS A 96 -14.31 -11.29 -5.83
CA LYS A 96 -14.21 -12.71 -5.48
C LYS A 96 -12.92 -13.27 -6.07
N VAL A 97 -12.05 -13.79 -5.19
CA VAL A 97 -10.79 -14.48 -5.52
C VAL A 97 -10.90 -15.95 -5.16
N GLY A 98 -11.56 -16.28 -4.04
CA GLY A 98 -11.91 -17.66 -3.67
C GLY A 98 -10.76 -18.47 -3.08
N LEU A 99 -9.73 -17.79 -2.55
CA LEU A 99 -8.51 -18.45 -2.05
C LEU A 99 -8.25 -18.14 -0.57
N ILE A 100 -7.57 -19.08 0.08
CA ILE A 100 -6.82 -18.86 1.32
C ILE A 100 -5.36 -19.15 0.98
N ILE A 101 -4.46 -18.22 1.29
CA ILE A 101 -3.04 -18.34 1.00
C ILE A 101 -2.28 -18.34 2.32
N ALA A 102 -1.53 -19.41 2.62
CA ALA A 102 -0.82 -19.51 3.88
C ALA A 102 0.67 -19.82 3.66
N GLY A 103 1.51 -19.30 4.56
CA GLY A 103 2.95 -19.52 4.50
C GLY A 103 3.68 -18.99 5.74
N ARG A 104 4.87 -19.53 5.99
CA ARG A 104 5.74 -19.07 7.07
C ARG A 104 6.61 -17.88 6.66
N ASP A 105 6.86 -17.73 5.36
CA ASP A 105 7.60 -16.62 4.78
C ASP A 105 6.59 -15.61 4.21
N GLY A 106 6.45 -14.47 4.88
CA GLY A 106 5.51 -13.42 4.45
C GLY A 106 5.94 -12.73 3.15
N VAL A 107 7.24 -12.70 2.81
CA VAL A 107 7.73 -12.18 1.54
C VAL A 107 7.31 -13.10 0.40
N ALA A 108 7.57 -14.40 0.55
CA ALA A 108 7.17 -15.42 -0.42
C ALA A 108 5.64 -15.43 -0.62
N LEU A 109 4.88 -15.29 0.46
CA LEU A 109 3.42 -15.21 0.41
C LEU A 109 2.96 -13.98 -0.39
N ASP A 110 3.53 -12.80 -0.14
CA ASP A 110 3.20 -11.58 -0.88
C ASP A 110 3.64 -11.65 -2.35
N VAL A 111 4.75 -12.35 -2.68
CA VAL A 111 5.16 -12.64 -4.06
C VAL A 111 4.09 -13.46 -4.78
N VAL A 112 3.64 -14.56 -4.19
CA VAL A 112 2.63 -15.45 -4.80
C VAL A 112 1.28 -14.75 -4.91
N ALA A 113 0.81 -14.14 -3.82
CA ALA A 113 -0.48 -13.46 -3.79
C ALA A 113 -0.57 -12.30 -4.78
N SER A 114 0.49 -11.50 -4.88
CA SER A 114 0.54 -10.39 -5.85
C SER A 114 0.62 -10.89 -7.30
N LYS A 115 1.31 -12.00 -7.55
CA LYS A 115 1.36 -12.62 -8.89
C LYS A 115 -0.03 -13.12 -9.33
N ILE A 116 -0.77 -13.77 -8.43
CA ILE A 116 -2.14 -14.25 -8.69
C ILE A 116 -3.05 -13.10 -9.17
N ILE A 117 -2.92 -11.91 -8.58
CA ILE A 117 -3.73 -10.74 -8.97
C ILE A 117 -3.05 -9.85 -10.03
N GLY A 118 -2.14 -10.42 -10.80
CA GLY A 118 -1.56 -9.82 -11.99
C GLY A 118 -0.50 -8.74 -11.78
N TYR A 119 0.04 -8.57 -10.56
CA TYR A 119 1.21 -7.71 -10.36
C TYR A 119 2.49 -8.42 -10.75
N GLU A 120 3.49 -7.64 -11.19
CA GLU A 120 4.87 -8.09 -11.11
C GLU A 120 5.35 -7.89 -9.66
N PRO A 121 5.69 -8.97 -8.91
CA PRO A 121 5.93 -8.87 -7.47
C PRO A 121 7.00 -7.85 -7.09
N MET A 122 8.09 -7.77 -7.86
CA MET A 122 9.18 -6.83 -7.60
C MET A 122 8.84 -5.38 -7.96
N SER A 123 7.70 -5.14 -8.60
CA SER A 123 7.18 -3.79 -8.79
C SER A 123 6.55 -3.20 -7.52
N ILE A 124 6.28 -4.04 -6.51
CA ILE A 124 5.71 -3.66 -5.22
C ILE A 124 6.86 -3.28 -4.27
N PRO A 125 6.95 -2.02 -3.81
CA PRO A 125 8.09 -1.56 -3.02
C PRO A 125 8.33 -2.38 -1.75
N THR A 126 7.29 -2.76 -1.02
CA THR A 126 7.41 -3.57 0.19
C THR A 126 8.02 -4.94 -0.10
N THR A 127 7.56 -5.63 -1.13
CA THR A 127 8.07 -6.96 -1.52
C THR A 127 9.51 -6.88 -2.00
N ARG A 128 9.82 -5.91 -2.88
CA ARG A 128 11.17 -5.72 -3.40
C ARG A 128 12.18 -5.41 -2.30
N TYR A 129 11.90 -4.41 -1.46
CA TYR A 129 12.82 -4.03 -0.39
C TYR A 129 12.96 -5.12 0.68
N ALA A 130 11.90 -5.91 0.94
CA ALA A 130 11.98 -7.05 1.85
C ALA A 130 12.96 -8.11 1.33
N TRP A 131 12.90 -8.41 0.03
CA TRP A 131 13.84 -9.31 -0.63
C TRP A 131 15.27 -8.74 -0.62
N GLU A 132 15.46 -7.48 -1.02
CA GLU A 132 16.76 -6.80 -0.98
C GLU A 132 17.39 -6.79 0.42
N ARG A 133 16.57 -6.74 1.48
CA ARG A 133 17.00 -6.82 2.89
C ARG A 133 17.21 -8.25 3.38
N GLY A 134 16.93 -9.28 2.58
CA GLY A 134 17.06 -10.69 2.99
C GLY A 134 16.00 -11.13 4.01
N LEU A 135 14.84 -10.48 4.07
CA LEU A 135 13.77 -10.79 5.03
C LEU A 135 12.92 -12.00 4.62
N GLY A 136 13.07 -12.50 3.40
CA GLY A 136 12.40 -13.67 2.87
C GLY A 136 12.67 -13.88 1.39
N VAL A 137 12.01 -14.87 0.78
CA VAL A 137 12.23 -15.30 -0.60
C VAL A 137 11.41 -14.44 -1.57
N GLY A 138 12.09 -13.64 -2.40
CA GLY A 138 11.45 -12.78 -3.41
C GLY A 138 11.39 -13.39 -4.81
N GLU A 139 12.19 -14.41 -5.09
CA GLU A 139 12.26 -15.06 -6.41
C GLU A 139 11.20 -16.16 -6.52
N LEU A 140 10.20 -15.98 -7.40
CA LEU A 140 9.09 -16.92 -7.56
C LEU A 140 9.57 -18.36 -7.87
N SER A 141 10.65 -18.51 -8.62
CA SER A 141 11.25 -19.83 -8.97
C SER A 141 11.82 -20.59 -7.77
N LYS A 142 12.08 -19.90 -6.66
CA LYS A 142 12.57 -20.49 -5.41
C LYS A 142 11.46 -20.75 -4.39
N ILE A 143 10.21 -20.38 -4.72
CA ILE A 143 9.06 -20.57 -3.84
C ILE A 143 8.35 -21.86 -4.22
N ARG A 144 8.27 -22.80 -3.29
CA ARG A 144 7.47 -24.01 -3.45
C ARG A 144 6.02 -23.70 -3.09
N VAL A 145 5.15 -23.65 -4.08
CA VAL A 145 3.70 -23.52 -3.90
C VAL A 145 3.09 -24.92 -3.76
N LEU A 146 2.19 -25.10 -2.80
CA LEU A 146 1.44 -26.33 -2.58
C LEU A 146 -0.04 -26.04 -2.75
N GLY A 147 -0.77 -26.97 -3.34
CA GLY A 147 -2.20 -26.85 -3.65
C GLY A 147 -2.42 -26.45 -5.11
N ALA A 148 -3.19 -25.39 -5.34
CA ALA A 148 -3.48 -24.94 -6.71
C ALA A 148 -2.26 -24.28 -7.37
N GLU A 149 -2.08 -24.52 -8.65
CA GLU A 149 -1.05 -23.84 -9.43
C GLU A 149 -1.42 -22.36 -9.65
N ILE A 150 -0.42 -21.49 -9.63
CA ILE A 150 -0.64 -20.02 -9.74
C ILE A 150 -1.41 -19.68 -11.01
N GLN A 151 -1.10 -20.34 -12.12
CA GLN A 151 -1.71 -20.11 -13.44
C GLN A 151 -3.21 -20.45 -13.46
N GLU A 152 -3.63 -21.47 -12.69
CA GLU A 152 -5.02 -21.92 -12.60
C GLU A 152 -5.90 -20.95 -11.82
N VAL A 153 -5.31 -20.25 -10.85
CA VAL A 153 -6.01 -19.32 -9.95
C VAL A 153 -5.72 -17.85 -10.25
N ALA A 154 -4.96 -17.57 -11.31
CA ALA A 154 -4.59 -16.21 -11.69
C ALA A 154 -5.83 -15.37 -12.11
N ILE A 155 -5.84 -14.12 -11.67
CA ILE A 155 -6.87 -13.13 -12.00
C ILE A 155 -6.19 -11.92 -12.68
N PRO A 156 -5.85 -12.04 -13.97
CA PRO A 156 -5.07 -11.01 -14.67
C PRO A 156 -5.83 -9.70 -14.86
N ASP A 157 -7.16 -9.74 -14.83
CA ASP A 157 -8.07 -8.59 -14.95
C ASP A 157 -8.37 -7.90 -13.60
N PHE A 158 -7.69 -8.30 -12.52
CA PHE A 158 -7.82 -7.65 -11.21
C PHE A 158 -7.47 -6.16 -11.32
N LYS A 159 -8.41 -5.29 -10.95
CA LYS A 159 -8.23 -3.84 -11.09
C LYS A 159 -7.16 -3.33 -10.13
N ARG A 160 -6.11 -2.77 -10.67
CA ARG A 160 -5.02 -2.19 -9.87
C ARG A 160 -5.40 -0.80 -9.38
N SER A 161 -4.76 -0.36 -8.30
CA SER A 161 -4.87 1.03 -7.86
C SER A 161 -4.40 1.99 -8.96
N SER A 162 -5.10 3.12 -9.15
CA SER A 162 -4.79 4.11 -10.20
C SER A 162 -3.40 4.75 -10.08
N SER A 163 -2.73 4.56 -8.94
CA SER A 163 -1.33 5.01 -8.72
C SER A 163 -0.31 4.29 -9.60
N LEU A 164 -0.68 3.17 -10.24
CA LEU A 164 0.22 2.20 -10.89
C LEU A 164 0.56 2.44 -12.36
N ALA A 165 -0.12 3.33 -13.05
CA ALA A 165 0.14 3.58 -14.48
C ALA A 165 1.56 4.10 -14.79
N LYS A 166 2.40 4.31 -13.77
CA LYS A 166 3.66 5.04 -13.83
C LYS A 166 4.92 4.19 -13.78
N ASP A 167 4.82 2.95 -13.35
CA ASP A 167 6.01 2.15 -13.03
C ASP A 167 6.82 1.75 -14.26
N PHE A 168 6.19 1.66 -15.43
CA PHE A 168 6.86 1.16 -16.62
C PHE A 168 7.86 2.15 -17.21
N ALA A 169 7.52 3.43 -17.27
CA ALA A 169 8.39 4.46 -17.85
C ALA A 169 9.61 4.80 -16.97
N LEU A 170 9.48 4.59 -15.66
CA LEU A 170 10.52 4.95 -14.69
C LEU A 170 11.59 3.85 -14.50
N ASN A 171 11.32 2.61 -14.91
CA ASN A 171 12.27 1.50 -14.78
C ASN A 171 13.55 1.62 -15.65
N PHE A 172 13.57 2.55 -16.59
CA PHE A 172 14.72 2.81 -17.47
C PHE A 172 15.65 3.93 -16.99
N LEU A 173 15.36 4.56 -15.84
CA LEU A 173 16.14 5.68 -15.31
C LEU A 173 17.14 5.21 -14.26
N PRO A 174 18.32 5.87 -14.14
CA PRO A 174 19.28 5.61 -13.06
C PRO A 174 18.63 5.73 -11.69
N GLY A 175 18.97 4.82 -10.76
CA GLY A 175 18.26 4.62 -9.48
C GLY A 175 18.00 5.89 -8.64
N ALA A 176 18.96 6.83 -8.58
CA ALA A 176 18.79 8.09 -7.83
C ALA A 176 17.80 9.05 -8.51
N VAL A 177 17.82 9.13 -9.84
CA VAL A 177 16.87 9.92 -10.64
C VAL A 177 15.51 9.28 -10.58
N PHE A 178 15.46 7.94 -10.64
CA PHE A 178 14.23 7.15 -10.47
C PHE A 178 13.57 7.42 -9.13
N ALA A 179 14.29 7.34 -8.01
CA ALA A 179 13.74 7.55 -6.68
C ALA A 179 13.13 8.96 -6.53
N LYS A 180 13.82 9.98 -7.01
CA LYS A 180 13.36 11.39 -6.96
C LYS A 180 12.11 11.62 -7.83
N LEU A 181 12.10 11.09 -9.05
CA LEU A 181 10.97 11.19 -9.98
C LEU A 181 9.79 10.33 -9.51
N PHE A 182 10.04 9.18 -8.93
CA PHE A 182 9.04 8.32 -8.31
C PHE A 182 8.34 9.06 -7.17
N ASP A 183 9.07 9.63 -6.24
CA ASP A 183 8.50 10.41 -5.13
C ASP A 183 7.66 11.59 -5.63
N ILE A 184 8.15 12.38 -6.60
CA ILE A 184 7.39 13.48 -7.19
C ILE A 184 6.13 12.97 -7.90
N SER A 185 6.23 11.86 -8.61
CA SER A 185 5.13 11.32 -9.41
C SER A 185 4.08 10.59 -8.56
N THR A 186 4.44 10.08 -7.38
CA THR A 186 3.53 9.37 -6.46
C THR A 186 2.95 10.27 -5.38
N THR A 187 3.51 11.47 -5.16
CA THR A 187 2.94 12.43 -4.22
C THR A 187 1.54 12.83 -4.69
N ALA A 188 0.56 12.45 -3.91
CA ALA A 188 -0.84 12.82 -4.12
C ALA A 188 -1.30 13.64 -2.91
N THR A 189 -2.15 14.61 -3.14
CA THR A 189 -2.83 15.36 -2.07
C THR A 189 -4.29 14.95 -2.01
N SER A 190 -4.86 14.92 -0.82
CA SER A 190 -6.28 14.62 -0.66
C SER A 190 -7.15 15.79 -1.14
N SER A 191 -8.33 15.45 -1.65
CA SER A 191 -9.43 16.36 -1.91
C SER A 191 -10.72 15.74 -1.41
N VAL A 192 -11.71 16.57 -1.09
CA VAL A 192 -13.00 16.12 -0.57
C VAL A 192 -14.05 16.20 -1.68
N CYS A 193 -14.74 15.07 -1.90
CA CYS A 193 -15.93 15.02 -2.76
C CYS A 193 -17.16 15.41 -1.89
N GLU A 194 -17.65 16.61 -2.07
CA GLU A 194 -18.74 17.18 -1.27
C GLU A 194 -20.04 16.37 -1.37
N SER A 195 -20.34 15.77 -2.54
CA SER A 195 -21.54 14.96 -2.73
C SER A 195 -21.58 13.71 -1.86
N ASN A 196 -20.41 13.16 -1.51
CA ASN A 196 -20.29 11.95 -0.70
C ASN A 196 -19.99 12.27 0.77
N CYS A 197 -19.66 13.52 1.09
CA CYS A 197 -19.21 13.91 2.42
C CYS A 197 -20.39 14.08 3.38
N THR A 198 -20.48 13.20 4.37
CA THR A 198 -21.48 13.30 5.46
C THR A 198 -21.08 14.23 6.60
N ARG A 199 -19.91 14.89 6.50
CA ARG A 199 -19.38 15.79 7.53
C ARG A 199 -19.17 15.14 8.91
N CYS A 200 -18.82 13.85 8.93
CA CYS A 200 -18.52 13.13 10.17
C CYS A 200 -17.17 13.54 10.81
N TYR A 201 -16.35 14.28 10.08
CA TYR A 201 -15.04 14.82 10.51
C TYR A 201 -14.00 13.76 10.95
N ALA A 202 -14.20 12.49 10.63
CA ALA A 202 -13.25 11.43 10.94
C ALA A 202 -11.87 11.70 10.30
N CYS A 203 -11.85 12.19 9.05
CA CYS A 203 -10.63 12.57 8.33
C CYS A 203 -9.87 13.71 9.01
N VAL A 204 -10.57 14.71 9.56
CA VAL A 204 -9.98 15.83 10.31
C VAL A 204 -9.29 15.32 11.58
N LYS A 205 -9.99 14.49 12.36
CA LYS A 205 -9.47 13.92 13.62
C LYS A 205 -8.27 12.98 13.39
N ASN A 206 -8.21 12.35 12.23
CA ASN A 206 -7.18 11.36 11.91
C ASN A 206 -6.03 11.89 11.05
N CYS A 207 -6.05 13.15 10.62
CA CYS A 207 -4.94 13.71 9.89
C CYS A 207 -3.69 13.82 10.76
N PRO A 208 -2.56 13.14 10.42
CA PRO A 208 -1.36 13.13 11.26
C PRO A 208 -0.64 14.48 11.33
N VAL A 209 -0.82 15.31 10.30
CA VAL A 209 -0.13 16.61 10.15
C VAL A 209 -1.08 17.81 10.24
N GLY A 210 -2.36 17.58 10.57
CA GLY A 210 -3.35 18.65 10.67
C GLY A 210 -3.65 19.37 9.35
N ALA A 211 -3.44 18.69 8.22
CA ALA A 211 -3.73 19.25 6.89
C ALA A 211 -5.24 19.30 6.57
N MET A 212 -6.08 18.65 7.37
CA MET A 212 -7.53 18.71 7.22
C MET A 212 -8.14 19.53 8.35
N SER A 213 -9.02 20.43 8.00
CA SER A 213 -9.72 21.31 8.94
C SER A 213 -11.17 21.52 8.52
N THR A 214 -11.93 22.26 9.32
CA THR A 214 -13.31 22.62 9.02
C THR A 214 -13.43 24.14 8.83
N VAL A 215 -14.05 24.57 7.75
CA VAL A 215 -14.40 25.95 7.48
C VAL A 215 -15.88 25.99 7.12
N GLU A 216 -16.67 26.76 7.86
CA GLU A 216 -18.12 26.87 7.68
C GLU A 216 -18.83 25.50 7.61
N GLY A 217 -18.40 24.54 8.46
CA GLY A 217 -18.96 23.19 8.50
C GLY A 217 -18.54 22.27 7.35
N ARG A 218 -17.69 22.73 6.43
CA ARG A 218 -17.13 21.91 5.33
C ARG A 218 -15.73 21.47 5.67
N VAL A 219 -15.35 20.28 5.20
CA VAL A 219 -13.99 19.78 5.33
C VAL A 219 -13.13 20.38 4.22
N VAL A 220 -12.04 21.02 4.61
CA VAL A 220 -11.06 21.62 3.70
C VAL A 220 -9.68 20.99 3.89
N VAL A 221 -8.88 20.98 2.83
CA VAL A 221 -7.54 20.40 2.82
C VAL A 221 -6.51 21.48 2.54
N ASP A 222 -5.57 21.64 3.46
CA ASP A 222 -4.34 22.40 3.26
C ASP A 222 -3.35 21.54 2.45
N LYS A 223 -3.21 21.85 1.16
CA LYS A 223 -2.38 21.07 0.23
C LYS A 223 -0.89 21.22 0.52
N GLU A 224 -0.46 22.30 1.16
CA GLU A 224 0.95 22.52 1.51
C GLU A 224 1.37 21.65 2.69
N LYS A 225 0.45 21.44 3.64
CA LYS A 225 0.68 20.54 4.78
C LYS A 225 0.43 19.06 4.45
N CYS A 226 -0.32 18.77 3.40
CA CYS A 226 -0.71 17.40 3.08
C CYS A 226 0.48 16.55 2.61
N ILE A 227 0.82 15.51 3.37
CA ILE A 227 1.92 14.57 3.07
C ILE A 227 1.49 13.37 2.21
N GLY A 228 0.24 13.32 1.75
CA GLY A 228 -0.25 12.27 0.87
C GLY A 228 -0.28 10.86 1.50
N CYS A 229 -0.45 10.75 2.81
CA CYS A 229 -0.33 9.50 3.58
C CYS A 229 -1.55 8.57 3.49
N TYR A 230 -2.64 8.99 2.86
CA TYR A 230 -3.91 8.25 2.75
C TYR A 230 -4.67 8.00 4.07
N CYS A 231 -4.21 8.46 5.23
CA CYS A 231 -4.91 8.24 6.50
C CYS A 231 -6.36 8.75 6.49
N CYS A 232 -6.63 9.85 5.79
CA CYS A 232 -7.98 10.39 5.65
C CYS A 232 -8.88 9.52 4.76
N ASP A 233 -8.32 8.89 3.72
CA ASP A 233 -9.01 7.93 2.86
C ASP A 233 -9.29 6.62 3.60
N GLU A 234 -8.32 6.14 4.38
CA GLU A 234 -8.46 4.91 5.18
C GLU A 234 -9.57 4.97 6.24
N VAL A 235 -9.94 6.16 6.72
CA VAL A 235 -10.99 6.34 7.74
C VAL A 235 -12.31 6.84 7.17
N CYS A 236 -12.43 6.99 5.86
CA CYS A 236 -13.62 7.50 5.21
C CYS A 236 -14.53 6.37 4.70
N ASP A 237 -15.53 5.98 5.49
CA ASP A 237 -16.49 4.94 5.11
C ASP A 237 -17.39 5.36 3.93
N TYR A 238 -17.47 6.67 3.64
CA TYR A 238 -18.35 7.25 2.62
C TYR A 238 -17.66 7.45 1.27
N LYS A 239 -16.39 7.03 1.11
CA LYS A 239 -15.59 7.22 -0.11
C LYS A 239 -15.57 8.69 -0.57
N ALA A 240 -15.60 9.63 0.39
CA ALA A 240 -15.63 11.06 0.11
C ALA A 240 -14.22 11.67 -0.07
N ILE A 241 -13.16 10.90 0.12
CA ILE A 241 -11.79 11.36 -0.07
C ILE A 241 -11.26 10.86 -1.41
N GLU A 242 -10.79 11.79 -2.22
CA GLU A 242 -10.11 11.51 -3.47
C GLU A 242 -8.64 11.93 -3.36
N MET A 243 -7.74 11.06 -3.78
CA MET A 243 -6.32 11.38 -3.83
C MET A 243 -5.95 11.92 -5.22
N LYS A 244 -5.77 13.25 -5.32
CA LYS A 244 -5.41 13.93 -6.56
C LYS A 244 -3.89 14.14 -6.64
N ARG A 245 -3.33 13.85 -7.79
CA ARG A 245 -1.90 14.03 -8.06
C ARG A 245 -1.60 15.49 -8.34
N SER A 246 -0.33 15.86 -8.16
CA SER A 246 0.15 17.16 -8.64
C SER A 246 0.04 17.23 -10.16
N THR A 247 -0.14 18.44 -10.71
CA THR A 247 -0.23 18.69 -12.16
C THR A 247 0.98 18.13 -12.92
N MET A 248 2.18 18.22 -12.34
CA MET A 248 3.39 17.59 -12.90
C MET A 248 3.30 16.06 -12.91
N GLY A 249 2.69 15.45 -11.90
CA GLY A 249 2.45 14.02 -11.86
C GLY A 249 1.48 13.56 -12.97
N GLU A 250 0.47 14.36 -13.30
CA GLU A 250 -0.48 14.06 -14.39
C GLU A 250 0.18 14.18 -15.78
N VAL A 251 0.98 15.22 -15.99
CA VAL A 251 1.75 15.40 -17.25
C VAL A 251 2.70 14.22 -17.48
N PHE A 252 3.42 13.78 -16.44
CA PHE A 252 4.31 12.61 -16.53
C PHE A 252 3.56 11.32 -16.91
N VAL A 253 2.36 11.12 -16.36
CA VAL A 253 1.52 9.97 -16.74
C VAL A 253 1.03 10.06 -18.18
N GLY A 254 0.71 11.27 -18.63
CA GLY A 254 0.32 11.53 -20.03
C GLY A 254 1.45 11.15 -20.99
N ILE A 255 2.67 11.61 -20.72
CA ILE A 255 3.85 11.30 -21.54
C ILE A 255 4.14 9.78 -21.52
N ALA A 256 4.08 9.14 -20.36
CA ALA A 256 4.33 7.70 -20.23
C ALA A 256 3.27 6.85 -20.98
N LYS A 257 2.02 7.30 -21.02
CA LYS A 257 0.97 6.67 -21.83
C LYS A 257 1.21 6.87 -23.33
N PHE A 258 1.61 8.04 -23.73
CA PHE A 258 1.92 8.36 -25.14
C PHE A 258 3.07 7.49 -25.66
N LEU A 259 4.17 7.38 -24.90
CA LEU A 259 5.32 6.54 -25.26
C LEU A 259 5.00 5.03 -25.30
N ARG A 260 3.91 4.57 -24.67
CA ARG A 260 3.47 3.17 -24.71
C ARG A 260 2.65 2.85 -25.96
N ILE A 261 1.98 3.83 -26.58
CA ILE A 261 1.17 3.65 -27.79
C ILE A 261 2.05 3.44 -29.02
N GLU A 262 3.28 3.92 -29.03
CA GLU A 262 4.22 3.71 -30.14
C GLU A 262 4.99 2.37 -30.11
N LYS A 263 4.69 1.48 -29.16
CA LYS A 263 5.34 0.15 -29.03
C LYS A 263 4.39 -1.04 -29.15
N THR A 264 3.17 -0.82 -29.62
CA THR A 264 2.28 -1.87 -30.13
C THR A 264 2.25 -1.83 -31.64
#